data_99f4e289305d078e4cb04ee961da2173
#
_entry.id   99f4e289305d078e4cb04ee961da2173
#
_cell.length_a   1.000
_cell.length_b   1.000
_cell.length_c   1.000
_cell.angle_alpha   90.00
_cell.angle_beta   90.00
_cell.angle_gamma   90.00
#
_symmetry.space_group_name_H-M   'P 1'
#
loop_
_entity.id
_entity.type
_entity.pdbx_description
1 polymer ?
#
loop_
_entity_poly.entity_id
_entity_poly.type
_entity_poly.pdbx_seq_one_letter_code
_entity_poly.pdbx_strand_id
1 'polypeptide(L)'
;MTESLVGERRAPQFRARLSGPAGPPSVRVGMAVVWLSVIVLLPLAAIVWQAAGGGWRAFWLAVSSHAAMESFRVTLTISTAVTVINLVFGLLIAWVLVRDDFAGKRIVDAIIDLPFALPTIVAGLVMLALYGNNSPVGLHFQHTATGVGVALAFVTLPFVVRAVQPVLLEIDRETEEAAASLGANGAKIFTSVVLPSLTPALLSGAGLAFSRAIGEFGSVVLIGGAVPGKTEVSSQWIRTLIENDDRTGAAAISVVLLSISFIVLLILRVVGARAAKREEMAA
;
A
#
# COMPACT_ATOMS: atom_id res chain seq x y z
N MET A 1 -52.57 -50.68 7.12
CA MET A 1 -51.90 -50.79 8.42
C MET A 1 -50.48 -51.22 8.16
N THR A 2 -49.54 -50.29 8.12
CA THR A 2 -48.11 -50.39 8.48
C THR A 2 -47.47 -49.05 8.13
N GLU A 3 -47.40 -48.19 9.13
CA GLU A 3 -46.59 -46.97 9.14
C GLU A 3 -45.09 -47.37 9.21
N SER A 4 -44.30 -46.93 8.25
CA SER A 4 -42.84 -47.02 8.33
C SER A 4 -42.28 -45.71 8.89
N LEU A 5 -41.78 -45.79 10.10
CA LEU A 5 -41.02 -44.78 10.80
C LEU A 5 -39.65 -44.54 10.08
N VAL A 6 -39.54 -43.45 9.35
CA VAL A 6 -38.25 -42.95 8.88
C VAL A 6 -37.64 -42.10 10.00
N GLY A 7 -36.73 -42.70 10.75
CA GLY A 7 -35.93 -42.04 11.77
C GLY A 7 -34.95 -41.06 11.15
N GLU A 8 -35.16 -39.76 11.31
CA GLU A 8 -34.16 -38.71 11.03
C GLU A 8 -32.90 -38.92 11.91
N ARG A 9 -31.84 -39.42 11.31
CA ARG A 9 -30.54 -39.43 11.92
C ARG A 9 -29.98 -38.01 11.86
N ARG A 10 -30.13 -37.25 12.95
CA ARG A 10 -29.37 -35.99 13.14
C ARG A 10 -27.88 -36.32 13.16
N ALA A 11 -27.16 -35.82 12.15
CA ALA A 11 -25.70 -35.86 12.13
C ALA A 11 -25.14 -35.11 13.35
N PRO A 12 -24.13 -35.64 14.06
CA PRO A 12 -23.52 -34.93 15.18
C PRO A 12 -22.83 -33.67 14.65
N GLN A 13 -23.32 -32.52 15.10
CA GLN A 13 -22.62 -31.25 14.89
C GLN A 13 -21.31 -31.29 15.68
N PHE A 14 -20.22 -31.58 14.98
CA PHE A 14 -18.87 -31.50 15.50
C PHE A 14 -18.53 -30.02 15.66
N ARG A 15 -18.96 -29.39 16.78
CA ARG A 15 -18.43 -28.13 17.23
C ARG A 15 -16.98 -28.37 17.64
N ALA A 16 -16.06 -28.20 16.70
CA ALA A 16 -14.65 -28.04 17.03
C ALA A 16 -14.55 -26.80 17.94
N ARG A 17 -14.48 -27.02 19.24
CA ARG A 17 -13.99 -26.03 20.18
C ARG A 17 -12.53 -25.79 19.80
N LEU A 18 -12.29 -24.78 18.99
CA LEU A 18 -10.95 -24.18 18.89
C LEU A 18 -10.65 -23.68 20.32
N SER A 19 -9.88 -24.47 21.06
CA SER A 19 -9.29 -24.05 22.32
C SER A 19 -8.34 -22.89 21.98
N GLY A 20 -8.85 -21.68 22.06
CA GLY A 20 -8.02 -20.48 21.98
C GLY A 20 -6.97 -20.51 23.10
N PRO A 21 -5.88 -19.75 22.98
CA PRO A 21 -4.78 -19.75 23.92
C PRO A 21 -5.31 -19.57 25.35
N ALA A 22 -4.84 -20.44 26.24
CA ALA A 22 -5.31 -20.52 27.63
C ALA A 22 -4.96 -19.23 28.37
N GLY A 23 -6.00 -18.46 28.79
CA GLY A 23 -5.87 -17.27 29.61
C GLY A 23 -7.11 -16.37 29.54
N PRO A 24 -7.42 -15.58 30.58
CA PRO A 24 -8.54 -14.65 30.56
C PRO A 24 -8.34 -13.59 29.43
N PRO A 25 -9.41 -13.09 28.79
CA PRO A 25 -9.33 -12.14 27.69
C PRO A 25 -8.55 -10.87 28.05
N SER A 26 -8.56 -10.43 29.29
CA SER A 26 -7.78 -9.29 29.79
C SER A 26 -6.26 -9.50 29.71
N VAL A 27 -5.78 -10.72 30.01
CA VAL A 27 -4.33 -11.04 29.94
C VAL A 27 -3.85 -11.07 28.49
N ARG A 28 -4.66 -11.63 27.58
CA ARG A 28 -4.32 -11.67 26.14
C ARG A 28 -4.25 -10.27 25.54
N VAL A 29 -5.24 -9.43 25.84
CA VAL A 29 -5.27 -8.03 25.41
C VAL A 29 -4.09 -7.26 26.00
N GLY A 30 -3.82 -7.44 27.32
CA GLY A 30 -2.68 -6.81 27.98
C GLY A 30 -1.34 -7.18 27.32
N MET A 31 -1.11 -8.47 27.04
CA MET A 31 0.12 -8.94 26.39
C MET A 31 0.25 -8.39 24.96
N ALA A 32 -0.84 -8.37 24.18
CA ALA A 32 -0.85 -7.80 22.84
C ALA A 32 -0.55 -6.29 22.86
N VAL A 33 -1.14 -5.54 23.81
CA VAL A 33 -0.90 -4.11 23.95
C VAL A 33 0.55 -3.84 24.37
N VAL A 34 1.09 -4.58 25.34
CA VAL A 34 2.50 -4.44 25.76
C VAL A 34 3.43 -4.73 24.59
N TRP A 35 3.21 -5.82 23.86
CA TRP A 35 4.02 -6.18 22.70
C TRP A 35 3.98 -5.10 21.61
N LEU A 36 2.78 -4.63 21.27
CA LEU A 36 2.60 -3.53 20.31
C LEU A 36 3.31 -2.25 20.78
N SER A 37 3.19 -1.92 22.09
CA SER A 37 3.84 -0.72 22.65
C SER A 37 5.37 -0.80 22.57
N VAL A 38 5.94 -1.94 22.91
CA VAL A 38 7.41 -2.13 22.89
C VAL A 38 7.95 -2.14 21.48
N ILE A 39 7.29 -2.84 20.56
CA ILE A 39 7.82 -3.02 19.18
C ILE A 39 7.51 -1.82 18.28
N VAL A 40 6.39 -1.13 18.49
CA VAL A 40 5.95 -0.05 17.60
C VAL A 40 6.03 1.32 18.26
N LEU A 41 5.36 1.50 19.42
CA LEU A 41 5.26 2.85 20.01
C LEU A 41 6.58 3.33 20.61
N LEU A 42 7.38 2.45 21.21
CA LEU A 42 8.65 2.85 21.81
C LEU A 42 9.66 3.35 20.76
N PRO A 43 9.92 2.65 19.62
CA PRO A 43 10.78 3.20 18.57
C PRO A 43 10.25 4.51 17.97
N LEU A 44 8.91 4.63 17.78
CA LEU A 44 8.33 5.88 17.30
C LEU A 44 8.48 7.02 18.29
N ALA A 45 8.33 6.76 19.59
CA ALA A 45 8.58 7.74 20.62
C ALA A 45 10.08 8.16 20.68
N ALA A 46 10.99 7.19 20.47
CA ALA A 46 12.42 7.47 20.46
C ALA A 46 12.82 8.43 19.32
N ILE A 47 12.26 8.26 18.09
CA ILE A 47 12.55 9.16 16.99
C ILE A 47 11.97 10.57 17.23
N VAL A 48 10.78 10.67 17.84
CA VAL A 48 10.17 11.95 18.22
C VAL A 48 11.03 12.63 19.30
N TRP A 49 11.50 11.87 20.29
CA TRP A 49 12.41 12.36 21.31
C TRP A 49 13.72 12.89 20.71
N GLN A 50 14.32 12.13 19.80
CA GLN A 50 15.53 12.53 19.07
C GLN A 50 15.32 13.83 18.28
N ALA A 51 14.19 13.94 17.57
CA ALA A 51 13.82 15.14 16.82
C ALA A 51 13.63 16.38 17.72
N ALA A 52 13.12 16.18 18.94
CA ALA A 52 12.93 17.24 19.93
C ALA A 52 14.24 17.65 20.63
N GLY A 53 15.30 16.83 20.59
CA GLY A 53 16.56 17.03 21.31
C GLY A 53 17.27 18.34 20.98
N GLY A 54 17.11 18.88 19.77
CA GLY A 54 17.61 20.21 19.38
C GLY A 54 16.70 21.39 19.71
N GLY A 55 15.51 21.13 20.30
CA GLY A 55 14.47 22.12 20.55
C GLY A 55 13.69 22.52 19.29
N TRP A 56 12.61 23.27 19.50
CA TRP A 56 11.67 23.68 18.44
C TRP A 56 12.32 24.42 17.27
N ARG A 57 13.28 25.30 17.59
CA ARG A 57 13.97 26.09 16.57
C ARG A 57 14.83 25.22 15.65
N ALA A 58 15.58 24.28 16.20
CA ALA A 58 16.42 23.36 15.42
C ALA A 58 15.56 22.42 14.55
N PHE A 59 14.46 21.91 15.12
CA PHE A 59 13.48 21.13 14.36
C PHE A 59 12.97 21.89 13.14
N TRP A 60 12.52 23.14 13.35
CA TRP A 60 11.95 23.95 12.27
C TRP A 60 13.00 24.31 11.21
N LEU A 61 14.23 24.66 11.62
CA LEU A 61 15.32 24.95 10.70
C LEU A 61 15.68 23.72 9.83
N ALA A 62 15.70 22.52 10.41
CA ALA A 62 15.96 21.30 9.66
C ALA A 62 14.87 21.03 8.62
N VAL A 63 13.59 21.09 9.03
CA VAL A 63 12.44 20.80 8.17
C VAL A 63 12.24 21.84 7.07
N SER A 64 12.47 23.13 7.37
CA SER A 64 12.32 24.22 6.41
C SER A 64 13.58 24.53 5.59
N SER A 65 14.65 23.75 5.74
CA SER A 65 15.82 23.90 4.90
C SER A 65 15.49 23.67 3.42
N HIS A 66 16.17 24.37 2.51
CA HIS A 66 15.91 24.25 1.08
C HIS A 66 15.99 22.79 0.59
N ALA A 67 17.04 22.06 1.01
CA ALA A 67 17.22 20.67 0.66
C ALA A 67 16.10 19.74 1.18
N ALA A 68 15.64 19.96 2.42
CA ALA A 68 14.50 19.23 2.98
C ALA A 68 13.22 19.48 2.18
N MET A 69 12.92 20.74 1.89
CA MET A 69 11.71 21.11 1.13
C MET A 69 11.73 20.55 -0.30
N GLU A 70 12.87 20.60 -0.98
CA GLU A 70 13.04 19.97 -2.30
C GLU A 70 12.85 18.46 -2.22
N SER A 71 13.44 17.78 -1.21
CA SER A 71 13.29 16.33 -1.04
C SER A 71 11.83 15.95 -0.75
N PHE A 72 11.10 16.72 0.07
CA PHE A 72 9.67 16.51 0.29
C PHE A 72 8.87 16.69 -0.99
N ARG A 73 9.14 17.76 -1.74
CA ARG A 73 8.48 18.01 -3.03
C ARG A 73 8.67 16.85 -4.00
N VAL A 74 9.90 16.40 -4.19
CA VAL A 74 10.23 15.26 -5.06
C VAL A 74 9.50 14.01 -4.60
N THR A 75 9.60 13.68 -3.30
CA THR A 75 8.97 12.49 -2.72
C THR A 75 7.46 12.51 -2.92
N LEU A 76 6.79 13.59 -2.51
CA LEU A 76 5.33 13.68 -2.56
C LEU A 76 4.80 13.70 -3.99
N THR A 77 5.47 14.43 -4.89
CA THR A 77 5.06 14.51 -6.30
C THR A 77 5.16 13.15 -6.98
N ILE A 78 6.32 12.47 -6.86
CA ILE A 78 6.52 11.17 -7.52
C ILE A 78 5.64 10.10 -6.88
N SER A 79 5.56 10.04 -5.53
CA SER A 79 4.73 9.05 -4.83
C SER A 79 3.24 9.21 -5.16
N THR A 80 2.74 10.45 -5.26
CA THR A 80 1.35 10.71 -5.67
C THR A 80 1.10 10.28 -7.10
N ALA A 81 1.96 10.67 -8.04
CA ALA A 81 1.83 10.29 -9.44
C ALA A 81 1.84 8.77 -9.62
N VAL A 82 2.79 8.09 -8.96
CA VAL A 82 2.89 6.62 -8.99
C VAL A 82 1.67 5.95 -8.37
N THR A 83 1.17 6.48 -7.26
CA THR A 83 -0.04 5.92 -6.62
C THR A 83 -1.25 6.01 -7.56
N VAL A 84 -1.43 7.14 -8.25
CA VAL A 84 -2.52 7.32 -9.24
C VAL A 84 -2.34 6.35 -10.42
N ILE A 85 -1.14 6.21 -10.94
CA ILE A 85 -0.82 5.26 -12.01
C ILE A 85 -1.13 3.82 -11.55
N ASN A 86 -0.68 3.44 -10.36
CA ASN A 86 -0.91 2.11 -9.81
C ASN A 86 -2.38 1.84 -9.47
N LEU A 87 -3.17 2.87 -9.14
CA LEU A 87 -4.63 2.71 -9.00
C LEU A 87 -5.27 2.27 -10.31
N VAL A 88 -4.91 2.91 -11.41
CA VAL A 88 -5.46 2.60 -12.73
C VAL A 88 -5.01 1.22 -13.20
N PHE A 89 -3.70 0.98 -13.25
CA PHE A 89 -3.15 -0.28 -13.73
C PHE A 89 -3.37 -1.44 -12.76
N GLY A 90 -3.33 -1.20 -11.46
CA GLY A 90 -3.60 -2.21 -10.44
C GLY A 90 -5.06 -2.67 -10.46
N LEU A 91 -6.01 -1.74 -10.66
CA LEU A 91 -7.41 -2.10 -10.89
C LEU A 91 -7.58 -2.91 -12.17
N LEU A 92 -6.96 -2.50 -13.27
CA LEU A 92 -7.01 -3.22 -14.54
C LEU A 92 -6.44 -4.66 -14.39
N ILE A 93 -5.28 -4.79 -13.74
CA ILE A 93 -4.66 -6.09 -13.51
C ILE A 93 -5.53 -6.96 -12.60
N ALA A 94 -6.05 -6.41 -11.51
CA ALA A 94 -6.96 -7.13 -10.61
C ALA A 94 -8.22 -7.59 -11.36
N TRP A 95 -8.77 -6.73 -12.22
CA TRP A 95 -9.90 -7.07 -13.07
C TRP A 95 -9.62 -8.26 -13.98
N VAL A 96 -8.55 -8.22 -14.77
CA VAL A 96 -8.15 -9.30 -15.68
C VAL A 96 -7.88 -10.59 -14.91
N LEU A 97 -7.21 -10.51 -13.75
CA LEU A 97 -6.92 -11.68 -12.92
C LEU A 97 -8.17 -12.29 -12.27
N VAL A 98 -9.25 -11.54 -12.07
CA VAL A 98 -10.47 -12.07 -11.44
C VAL A 98 -11.48 -12.47 -12.49
N ARG A 99 -11.69 -11.65 -13.52
CA ARG A 99 -12.80 -11.79 -14.46
C ARG A 99 -12.48 -12.61 -15.70
N ASP A 100 -11.22 -12.63 -16.13
CA ASP A 100 -10.80 -13.31 -17.35
C ASP A 100 -10.11 -14.65 -17.02
N ASP A 101 -10.31 -15.64 -17.91
CA ASP A 101 -9.62 -16.92 -17.87
C ASP A 101 -8.68 -17.03 -19.06
N PHE A 102 -7.39 -17.15 -18.79
CA PHE A 102 -6.36 -17.25 -19.82
C PHE A 102 -5.21 -18.20 -19.38
N ALA A 103 -4.50 -18.74 -20.37
CA ALA A 103 -3.35 -19.58 -20.12
C ALA A 103 -2.24 -18.80 -19.42
N GLY A 104 -1.70 -19.33 -18.32
CA GLY A 104 -0.64 -18.65 -17.56
C GLY A 104 -1.12 -17.68 -16.48
N LYS A 105 -2.43 -17.52 -16.24
CA LYS A 105 -3.03 -16.67 -15.19
C LYS A 105 -2.32 -16.81 -13.83
N ARG A 106 -2.05 -18.06 -13.39
CA ARG A 106 -1.36 -18.33 -12.13
C ARG A 106 0.09 -17.81 -12.11
N ILE A 107 0.75 -17.82 -13.26
CA ILE A 107 2.12 -17.30 -13.38
C ILE A 107 2.11 -15.78 -13.29
N VAL A 108 1.17 -15.12 -13.99
CA VAL A 108 1.01 -13.67 -13.92
C VAL A 108 0.67 -13.23 -12.50
N ASP A 109 -0.24 -13.94 -11.82
CA ASP A 109 -0.61 -13.69 -10.44
C ASP A 109 0.60 -13.81 -9.49
N ALA A 110 1.44 -14.83 -9.66
CA ALA A 110 2.67 -15.00 -8.89
C ALA A 110 3.73 -13.92 -9.20
N ILE A 111 3.84 -13.46 -10.47
CA ILE A 111 4.78 -12.40 -10.86
C ILE A 111 4.44 -11.06 -10.18
N ILE A 112 3.15 -10.78 -9.97
CA ILE A 112 2.73 -9.56 -9.27
C ILE A 112 3.24 -9.53 -7.83
N ASP A 113 3.44 -10.67 -7.19
CA ASP A 113 3.97 -10.75 -5.82
C ASP A 113 5.51 -10.68 -5.74
N LEU A 114 6.23 -10.75 -6.86
CA LEU A 114 7.69 -10.68 -6.87
C LEU A 114 8.26 -9.46 -6.12
N PRO A 115 7.67 -8.24 -6.24
CA PRO A 115 8.17 -7.09 -5.49
C PRO A 115 8.12 -7.27 -3.97
N PHE A 116 7.21 -8.09 -3.44
CA PHE A 116 7.17 -8.41 -2.00
C PHE A 116 8.30 -9.37 -1.58
N ALA A 117 8.71 -10.26 -2.47
CA ALA A 117 9.74 -11.24 -2.20
C ALA A 117 11.17 -10.69 -2.38
N LEU A 118 11.33 -9.64 -3.20
CA LEU A 118 12.64 -9.06 -3.50
C LEU A 118 13.08 -8.06 -2.42
N PRO A 119 14.32 -8.13 -1.93
CA PRO A 119 14.91 -7.01 -1.21
C PRO A 119 14.87 -5.75 -2.07
N THR A 120 14.45 -4.61 -1.50
CA THR A 120 14.19 -3.39 -2.30
C THR A 120 15.42 -2.87 -3.02
N ILE A 121 16.62 -3.06 -2.46
CA ILE A 121 17.87 -2.72 -3.15
C ILE A 121 18.10 -3.59 -4.40
N VAL A 122 17.66 -4.86 -4.38
CA VAL A 122 17.72 -5.74 -5.56
C VAL A 122 16.73 -5.26 -6.62
N ALA A 123 15.54 -4.84 -6.23
CA ALA A 123 14.60 -4.21 -7.15
C ALA A 123 15.22 -2.97 -7.83
N GLY A 124 15.95 -2.13 -7.08
CA GLY A 124 16.71 -1.01 -7.63
C GLY A 124 17.78 -1.44 -8.63
N LEU A 125 18.49 -2.52 -8.35
CA LEU A 125 19.50 -3.07 -9.25
C LEU A 125 18.86 -3.61 -10.55
N VAL A 126 17.73 -4.29 -10.45
CA VAL A 126 16.95 -4.76 -11.61
C VAL A 126 16.51 -3.57 -12.46
N MET A 127 15.97 -2.52 -11.84
CA MET A 127 15.58 -1.30 -12.55
C MET A 127 16.77 -0.60 -13.23
N LEU A 128 17.92 -0.55 -12.54
CA LEU A 128 19.15 0.01 -13.11
C LEU A 128 19.67 -0.82 -14.28
N ALA A 129 19.62 -2.15 -14.19
CA ALA A 129 20.02 -3.04 -15.29
C ALA A 129 19.10 -2.89 -16.51
N LEU A 130 17.79 -2.70 -16.28
CA LEU A 130 16.79 -2.60 -17.35
C LEU A 130 16.71 -1.20 -17.96
N TYR A 131 16.87 -0.13 -17.18
CA TYR A 131 16.66 1.27 -17.57
C TYR A 131 17.88 2.17 -17.33
N GLY A 132 19.04 1.60 -17.02
CA GLY A 132 20.31 2.34 -16.89
C GLY A 132 20.94 2.72 -18.23
N ASN A 133 22.14 3.24 -18.18
CA ASN A 133 22.87 3.68 -19.38
C ASN A 133 23.11 2.57 -20.42
N ASN A 134 23.19 1.31 -19.97
CA ASN A 134 23.38 0.13 -20.83
C ASN A 134 22.07 -0.68 -20.98
N SER A 135 20.94 0.01 -21.03
CA SER A 135 19.62 -0.62 -21.10
C SER A 135 19.47 -1.56 -22.31
N PRO A 136 19.11 -2.84 -22.10
CA PRO A 136 18.86 -3.79 -23.19
C PRO A 136 17.57 -3.48 -23.96
N VAL A 137 16.66 -2.67 -23.38
CA VAL A 137 15.40 -2.26 -24.01
C VAL A 137 15.46 -0.88 -24.66
N GLY A 138 16.62 -0.21 -24.64
CA GLY A 138 16.82 1.09 -25.24
C GLY A 138 16.17 2.28 -24.52
N LEU A 139 15.67 2.07 -23.29
CA LEU A 139 15.06 3.12 -22.46
C LEU A 139 16.02 3.51 -21.35
N HIS A 140 16.39 4.79 -21.29
CA HIS A 140 17.41 5.30 -20.37
C HIS A 140 16.76 6.26 -19.36
N PHE A 141 16.42 5.76 -18.17
CA PHE A 141 15.75 6.54 -17.11
C PHE A 141 16.63 6.77 -15.88
N GLN A 142 17.91 6.39 -15.93
CA GLN A 142 18.84 6.61 -14.83
C GLN A 142 18.95 8.10 -14.51
N HIS A 143 18.97 8.46 -13.21
CA HIS A 143 19.03 9.82 -12.68
C HIS A 143 17.88 10.74 -13.15
N THR A 144 16.72 10.14 -13.42
CA THR A 144 15.51 10.89 -13.81
C THR A 144 14.36 10.63 -12.83
N ALA A 145 13.42 11.57 -12.75
CA ALA A 145 12.19 11.39 -11.98
C ALA A 145 11.35 10.20 -12.52
N THR A 146 11.39 9.95 -13.82
CA THR A 146 10.76 8.79 -14.45
C THR A 146 11.36 7.49 -13.95
N GLY A 147 12.68 7.38 -13.83
CA GLY A 147 13.35 6.21 -13.29
C GLY A 147 12.97 5.93 -11.84
N VAL A 148 12.94 6.97 -11.01
CA VAL A 148 12.43 6.87 -9.63
C VAL A 148 10.97 6.41 -9.62
N GLY A 149 10.13 7.00 -10.50
CA GLY A 149 8.72 6.65 -10.62
C GLY A 149 8.50 5.19 -11.02
N VAL A 150 9.23 4.68 -12.01
CA VAL A 150 9.14 3.28 -12.46
C VAL A 150 9.56 2.31 -11.33
N ALA A 151 10.64 2.62 -10.59
CA ALA A 151 11.05 1.82 -9.45
C ALA A 151 10.00 1.79 -8.34
N LEU A 152 9.42 2.95 -8.02
CA LEU A 152 8.33 3.04 -7.04
C LEU A 152 7.07 2.32 -7.52
N ALA A 153 6.71 2.46 -8.81
CA ALA A 153 5.55 1.78 -9.39
C ALA A 153 5.69 0.27 -9.27
N PHE A 154 6.85 -0.27 -9.62
CA PHE A 154 7.13 -1.70 -9.50
C PHE A 154 6.95 -2.20 -8.06
N VAL A 155 7.55 -1.52 -7.07
CA VAL A 155 7.50 -1.96 -5.66
C VAL A 155 6.12 -1.80 -5.05
N THR A 156 5.31 -0.82 -5.51
CA THR A 156 4.03 -0.49 -4.86
C THR A 156 2.79 -0.99 -5.62
N LEU A 157 2.91 -1.47 -6.86
CA LEU A 157 1.81 -2.02 -7.64
C LEU A 157 1.05 -3.15 -6.93
N PRO A 158 1.72 -4.14 -6.29
CA PRO A 158 1.03 -5.25 -5.64
C PRO A 158 0.04 -4.80 -4.55
N PHE A 159 0.30 -3.68 -3.87
CA PHE A 159 -0.58 -3.20 -2.80
C PHE A 159 -1.97 -2.85 -3.32
N VAL A 160 -2.08 -2.27 -4.51
CA VAL A 160 -3.37 -1.96 -5.12
C VAL A 160 -4.03 -3.23 -5.63
N VAL A 161 -3.30 -4.08 -6.36
CA VAL A 161 -3.86 -5.33 -6.89
C VAL A 161 -4.42 -6.20 -5.78
N ARG A 162 -3.65 -6.42 -4.70
CA ARG A 162 -4.04 -7.29 -3.58
C ARG A 162 -5.12 -6.68 -2.67
N ALA A 163 -5.32 -5.36 -2.69
CA ALA A 163 -6.44 -4.73 -2.01
C ALA A 163 -7.76 -4.91 -2.79
N VAL A 164 -7.70 -4.85 -4.13
CA VAL A 164 -8.88 -4.88 -5.00
C VAL A 164 -9.35 -6.31 -5.30
N GLN A 165 -8.42 -7.23 -5.51
CA GLN A 165 -8.72 -8.60 -5.94
C GLN A 165 -9.77 -9.34 -5.07
N PRO A 166 -9.65 -9.38 -3.72
CA PRO A 166 -10.62 -10.09 -2.88
C PRO A 166 -12.01 -9.49 -2.98
N VAL A 167 -12.11 -8.16 -2.97
CA VAL A 167 -13.42 -7.47 -3.06
C VAL A 167 -14.07 -7.72 -4.42
N LEU A 168 -13.28 -7.72 -5.50
CA LEU A 168 -13.80 -8.01 -6.84
C LEU A 168 -14.28 -9.45 -6.98
N LEU A 169 -13.70 -10.40 -6.22
CA LEU A 169 -14.17 -11.80 -6.15
C LEU A 169 -15.50 -11.93 -5.40
N GLU A 170 -15.75 -11.03 -4.43
CA GLU A 170 -16.99 -11.05 -3.63
C GLU A 170 -18.16 -10.35 -4.31
N ILE A 171 -17.92 -9.54 -5.35
CA ILE A 171 -19.00 -8.89 -6.11
C ILE A 171 -19.80 -9.96 -6.87
N ASP A 172 -21.11 -10.03 -6.54
CA ASP A 172 -22.03 -10.97 -7.16
C ASP A 172 -22.32 -10.60 -8.62
N ARG A 173 -22.07 -11.54 -9.51
CA ARG A 173 -22.36 -11.40 -10.95
C ARG A 173 -23.86 -11.23 -11.24
N GLU A 174 -24.72 -11.77 -10.38
CA GLU A 174 -26.18 -11.63 -10.53
C GLU A 174 -26.60 -10.15 -10.48
N THR A 175 -25.93 -9.32 -9.69
CA THR A 175 -26.18 -7.86 -9.65
C THR A 175 -25.80 -7.19 -10.97
N GLU A 176 -24.70 -7.59 -11.59
CA GLU A 176 -24.29 -7.08 -12.91
C GLU A 176 -25.26 -7.52 -14.01
N GLU A 177 -25.70 -8.78 -13.98
CA GLU A 177 -26.69 -9.36 -14.92
C GLU A 177 -28.07 -8.70 -14.77
N ALA A 178 -28.51 -8.42 -13.55
CA ALA A 178 -29.74 -7.68 -13.29
C ALA A 178 -29.69 -6.27 -13.89
N ALA A 179 -28.57 -5.56 -13.70
CA ALA A 179 -28.38 -4.24 -14.31
C ALA A 179 -28.36 -4.30 -15.85
N ALA A 180 -27.75 -5.34 -16.42
CA ALA A 180 -27.76 -5.57 -17.88
C ALA A 180 -29.20 -5.84 -18.40
N SER A 181 -29.99 -6.60 -17.66
CA SER A 181 -31.40 -6.89 -18.00
C SER A 181 -32.29 -5.63 -17.99
N LEU A 182 -31.91 -4.62 -17.18
CA LEU A 182 -32.54 -3.31 -17.17
C LEU A 182 -32.00 -2.36 -18.26
N GLY A 183 -31.16 -2.86 -19.18
CA GLY A 183 -30.64 -2.11 -20.33
C GLY A 183 -29.36 -1.32 -20.06
N ALA A 184 -28.68 -1.53 -18.92
CA ALA A 184 -27.39 -0.91 -18.67
C ALA A 184 -26.31 -1.54 -19.55
N ASN A 185 -25.50 -0.70 -20.21
CA ASN A 185 -24.31 -1.18 -20.93
C ASN A 185 -23.13 -1.43 -19.96
N GLY A 186 -22.10 -2.15 -20.41
CA GLY A 186 -20.95 -2.53 -19.59
C GLY A 186 -20.27 -1.35 -18.89
N ALA A 187 -20.13 -0.19 -19.56
CA ALA A 187 -19.56 1.01 -18.95
C ALA A 187 -20.44 1.54 -17.80
N LYS A 188 -21.77 1.48 -17.97
CA LYS A 188 -22.72 1.90 -16.92
C LYS A 188 -22.70 0.93 -15.74
N ILE A 189 -22.65 -0.39 -16.01
CA ILE A 189 -22.50 -1.42 -14.96
C ILE A 189 -21.22 -1.18 -14.18
N PHE A 190 -20.10 -1.03 -14.88
CA PHE A 190 -18.82 -0.75 -14.23
C PHE A 190 -18.86 0.50 -13.34
N THR A 191 -19.32 1.63 -13.86
CA THR A 191 -19.29 2.92 -13.14
C THR A 191 -20.34 3.05 -12.04
N SER A 192 -21.47 2.34 -12.13
CA SER A 192 -22.61 2.49 -11.22
C SER A 192 -22.80 1.32 -10.25
N VAL A 193 -22.18 0.15 -10.53
CA VAL A 193 -22.30 -1.05 -9.70
C VAL A 193 -20.90 -1.44 -9.17
N VAL A 194 -19.96 -1.73 -10.08
CA VAL A 194 -18.69 -2.33 -9.70
C VAL A 194 -17.73 -1.31 -9.05
N LEU A 195 -17.52 -0.16 -9.70
CA LEU A 195 -16.55 0.84 -9.22
C LEU A 195 -16.90 1.42 -7.85
N PRO A 196 -18.17 1.74 -7.54
CA PRO A 196 -18.55 2.12 -6.19
C PRO A 196 -18.16 1.05 -5.17
N SER A 197 -18.52 -0.21 -5.37
CA SER A 197 -18.22 -1.33 -4.46
C SER A 197 -16.70 -1.57 -4.30
N LEU A 198 -15.89 -1.23 -5.30
CA LEU A 198 -14.43 -1.28 -5.22
C LEU A 198 -13.79 -0.05 -4.57
N THR A 199 -14.52 1.07 -4.46
CA THR A 199 -13.96 2.34 -3.96
C THR A 199 -13.28 2.22 -2.60
N PRO A 200 -13.83 1.55 -1.58
CA PRO A 200 -13.16 1.37 -0.30
C PRO A 200 -11.83 0.60 -0.42
N ALA A 201 -11.80 -0.44 -1.24
CA ALA A 201 -10.61 -1.24 -1.50
C ALA A 201 -9.54 -0.45 -2.27
N LEU A 202 -9.95 0.32 -3.28
CA LEU A 202 -9.07 1.22 -4.03
C LEU A 202 -8.43 2.28 -3.12
N LEU A 203 -9.20 2.91 -2.25
CA LEU A 203 -8.68 3.89 -1.30
C LEU A 203 -7.73 3.26 -0.28
N SER A 204 -8.01 2.04 0.17
CA SER A 204 -7.12 1.29 1.05
C SER A 204 -5.80 0.93 0.34
N GLY A 205 -5.89 0.37 -0.87
CA GLY A 205 -4.73 0.05 -1.71
C GLY A 205 -3.88 1.29 -2.04
N ALA A 206 -4.54 2.41 -2.38
CA ALA A 206 -3.86 3.69 -2.60
C ALA A 206 -3.09 4.17 -1.38
N GLY A 207 -3.71 4.10 -0.21
CA GLY A 207 -3.08 4.50 1.05
C GLY A 207 -1.85 3.67 1.37
N LEU A 208 -1.93 2.36 1.20
CA LEU A 208 -0.80 1.44 1.41
C LEU A 208 0.32 1.69 0.38
N ALA A 209 -0.03 1.80 -0.91
CA ALA A 209 0.92 2.08 -1.97
C ALA A 209 1.64 3.42 -1.77
N PHE A 210 0.91 4.48 -1.44
CA PHE A 210 1.45 5.81 -1.16
C PHE A 210 2.39 5.81 0.05
N SER A 211 1.96 5.22 1.18
CA SER A 211 2.78 5.15 2.38
C SER A 211 4.05 4.34 2.16
N ARG A 212 3.96 3.27 1.36
CA ARG A 212 5.12 2.47 0.97
C ARG A 212 6.06 3.25 0.05
N ALA A 213 5.52 4.01 -0.91
CA ALA A 213 6.29 4.84 -1.84
C ALA A 213 7.06 5.97 -1.12
N ILE A 214 6.43 6.67 -0.16
CA ILE A 214 7.09 7.74 0.62
C ILE A 214 8.30 7.23 1.39
N GLY A 215 8.22 6.04 1.98
CA GLY A 215 9.28 5.44 2.79
C GLY A 215 10.30 4.65 1.97
N GLU A 216 10.17 4.57 0.65
CA GLU A 216 11.06 3.75 -0.17
C GLU A 216 12.45 4.37 -0.29
N PHE A 217 13.46 3.54 -0.10
CA PHE A 217 14.87 3.91 -0.21
C PHE A 217 15.63 2.98 -1.18
N GLY A 218 15.52 1.67 -0.97
CA GLY A 218 16.37 0.69 -1.63
C GLY A 218 16.21 0.68 -3.15
N SER A 219 14.96 0.69 -3.65
CA SER A 219 14.70 0.62 -5.07
C SER A 219 15.07 1.90 -5.82
N VAL A 220 15.02 3.05 -5.14
CA VAL A 220 15.26 4.36 -5.76
C VAL A 220 16.70 4.83 -5.69
N VAL A 221 17.50 4.34 -4.72
CA VAL A 221 18.86 4.84 -4.49
C VAL A 221 19.79 4.58 -5.67
N LEU A 222 19.64 3.45 -6.35
CA LEU A 222 20.50 3.07 -7.48
C LEU A 222 20.10 3.75 -8.78
N ILE A 223 18.82 3.75 -9.11
CA ILE A 223 18.34 4.30 -10.37
C ILE A 223 18.17 5.83 -10.32
N GLY A 224 17.78 6.38 -9.17
CA GLY A 224 17.57 7.82 -8.97
C GLY A 224 18.86 8.62 -8.84
N GLY A 225 19.89 8.07 -8.18
CA GLY A 225 21.19 8.70 -8.01
C GLY A 225 21.21 9.93 -7.10
N ALA A 226 20.18 10.16 -6.29
CA ALA A 226 20.08 11.23 -5.28
C ALA A 226 20.47 12.63 -5.81
N VAL A 227 19.92 13.03 -6.96
CA VAL A 227 20.19 14.36 -7.55
C VAL A 227 19.31 15.40 -6.83
N PRO A 228 19.89 16.40 -6.13
CA PRO A 228 19.11 17.39 -5.38
C PRO A 228 18.07 18.10 -6.26
N GLY A 229 16.86 18.26 -5.72
CA GLY A 229 15.72 18.90 -6.41
C GLY A 229 15.14 18.17 -7.63
N LYS A 230 15.71 17.00 -8.01
CA LYS A 230 15.26 16.21 -9.17
C LYS A 230 14.85 14.78 -8.80
N THR A 231 15.73 14.04 -8.15
CA THR A 231 15.53 12.62 -7.84
C THR A 231 15.85 12.26 -6.40
N GLU A 232 16.39 13.18 -5.61
CA GLU A 232 16.66 12.99 -4.20
C GLU A 232 15.35 12.97 -3.40
N VAL A 233 14.90 11.77 -3.06
CA VAL A 233 13.74 11.58 -2.20
C VAL A 233 14.10 11.78 -0.73
N SER A 234 13.12 12.04 0.12
CA SER A 234 13.35 12.36 1.55
C SER A 234 14.07 11.25 2.32
N SER A 235 13.87 9.98 1.95
CA SER A 235 14.61 8.86 2.55
C SER A 235 16.12 8.90 2.23
N GLN A 236 16.50 9.39 1.05
CA GLN A 236 17.91 9.63 0.69
C GLN A 236 18.47 10.84 1.42
N TRP A 237 17.70 11.93 1.54
CA TRP A 237 18.10 13.10 2.31
C TRP A 237 18.32 12.77 3.80
N ILE A 238 17.44 11.95 4.41
CA ILE A 238 17.62 11.43 5.77
C ILE A 238 18.96 10.69 5.89
N ARG A 239 19.30 9.84 4.93
CA ARG A 239 20.58 9.14 4.89
C ARG A 239 21.76 10.13 4.84
N THR A 240 21.69 11.14 3.97
CA THR A 240 22.74 12.18 3.85
C THR A 240 22.94 12.91 5.18
N LEU A 241 21.87 13.24 5.90
CA LEU A 241 21.96 13.86 7.23
C LEU A 241 22.64 12.93 8.24
N ILE A 242 22.32 11.63 8.23
CA ILE A 242 22.98 10.63 9.11
C ILE A 242 24.47 10.52 8.78
N GLU A 243 24.84 10.47 7.50
CA GLU A 243 26.24 10.40 7.06
C GLU A 243 27.04 11.67 7.45
N ASN A 244 26.35 12.80 7.58
CA ASN A 244 26.92 14.07 8.07
C ASN A 244 26.85 14.23 9.60
N ASP A 245 26.48 13.17 10.35
CA ASP A 245 26.30 13.12 11.80
C ASP A 245 25.20 14.09 12.34
N ASP A 246 24.33 14.60 11.48
CA ASP A 246 23.14 15.38 11.87
C ASP A 246 21.94 14.46 12.15
N ARG A 247 22.02 13.73 13.26
CA ARG A 247 20.97 12.80 13.69
C ARG A 247 19.68 13.50 14.10
N THR A 248 19.79 14.72 14.63
CA THR A 248 18.62 15.52 15.03
C THR A 248 17.85 16.00 13.82
N GLY A 249 18.53 16.50 12.79
CA GLY A 249 17.92 16.85 11.52
C GLY A 249 17.30 15.64 10.82
N ALA A 250 18.02 14.51 10.77
CA ALA A 250 17.50 13.26 10.22
C ALA A 250 16.21 12.82 10.92
N ALA A 251 16.17 12.88 12.26
CA ALA A 251 14.98 12.54 13.05
C ALA A 251 13.84 13.52 12.79
N ALA A 252 14.12 14.82 12.66
CA ALA A 252 13.09 15.84 12.36
C ALA A 252 12.41 15.57 11.00
N ILE A 253 13.20 15.31 9.95
CA ILE A 253 12.68 14.96 8.61
C ILE A 253 11.87 13.67 8.68
N SER A 254 12.35 12.65 9.39
CA SER A 254 11.67 11.37 9.56
C SER A 254 10.31 11.51 10.25
N VAL A 255 10.20 12.34 11.29
CA VAL A 255 8.93 12.62 12.00
C VAL A 255 7.93 13.30 11.07
N VAL A 256 8.37 14.25 10.26
CA VAL A 256 7.48 14.90 9.27
C VAL A 256 7.00 13.92 8.23
N LEU A 257 7.91 13.09 7.67
CA LEU A 257 7.56 12.09 6.66
C LEU A 257 6.57 11.05 7.20
N LEU A 258 6.81 10.56 8.43
CA LEU A 258 5.93 9.65 9.14
C LEU A 258 4.55 10.28 9.37
N SER A 259 4.52 11.56 9.79
CA SER A 259 3.28 12.31 10.02
C SER A 259 2.47 12.47 8.74
N ILE A 260 3.10 12.82 7.62
CA ILE A 260 2.46 12.93 6.31
C ILE A 260 1.86 11.58 5.90
N SER A 261 2.66 10.50 5.99
CA SER A 261 2.22 9.15 5.65
C SER A 261 1.00 8.73 6.48
N PHE A 262 1.07 8.95 7.81
CA PHE A 262 -0.02 8.61 8.73
C PHE A 262 -1.30 9.42 8.44
N ILE A 263 -1.18 10.73 8.21
CA ILE A 263 -2.31 11.61 7.90
C ILE A 263 -2.99 11.18 6.60
N VAL A 264 -2.22 10.90 5.55
CA VAL A 264 -2.77 10.44 4.27
C VAL A 264 -3.49 9.10 4.42
N LEU A 265 -2.86 8.12 5.10
CA LEU A 265 -3.50 6.85 5.42
C LEU A 265 -4.81 7.04 6.18
N LEU A 266 -4.82 7.88 7.21
CA LEU A 266 -6.00 8.14 8.02
C LEU A 266 -7.12 8.77 7.19
N ILE A 267 -6.79 9.77 6.36
CA ILE A 267 -7.76 10.43 5.46
C ILE A 267 -8.39 9.41 4.51
N LEU A 268 -7.56 8.63 3.82
CA LEU A 268 -8.04 7.63 2.84
C LEU A 268 -8.87 6.55 3.53
N ARG A 269 -8.48 6.10 4.71
CA ARG A 269 -9.26 5.14 5.52
C ARG A 269 -10.62 5.68 5.95
N VAL A 270 -10.67 6.94 6.42
CA VAL A 270 -11.92 7.58 6.83
C VAL A 270 -12.84 7.80 5.63
N VAL A 271 -12.30 8.24 4.49
CA VAL A 271 -13.07 8.43 3.25
C VAL A 271 -13.60 7.08 2.76
N GLY A 272 -12.77 6.03 2.74
CA GLY A 272 -13.17 4.68 2.34
C GLY A 272 -14.27 4.10 3.24
N ALA A 273 -14.15 4.25 4.57
CA ALA A 273 -15.17 3.81 5.50
C ALA A 273 -16.52 4.55 5.34
N ARG A 274 -16.47 5.83 4.95
CA ARG A 274 -17.70 6.59 4.65
C ARG A 274 -18.33 6.17 3.33
N ALA A 275 -17.51 5.81 2.33
CA ALA A 275 -18.01 5.29 1.06
C ALA A 275 -18.75 3.96 1.28
N ALA A 276 -18.14 3.01 2.00
CA ALA A 276 -18.76 1.72 2.31
C ALA A 276 -20.11 1.87 3.04
N LYS A 277 -20.19 2.75 4.06
CA LYS A 277 -21.47 3.01 4.76
C LYS A 277 -22.57 3.59 3.87
N ARG A 278 -22.23 4.37 2.85
CA ARG A 278 -23.21 4.93 1.92
C ARG A 278 -23.79 3.84 1.02
N GLU A 279 -23.02 2.87 0.64
CA GLU A 279 -23.45 1.71 -0.15
C GLU A 279 -24.39 0.83 0.66
N GLU A 280 -24.05 0.50 1.92
CA GLU A 280 -24.93 -0.26 2.83
C GLU A 280 -26.30 0.42 3.06
N MET A 281 -26.36 1.76 3.01
CA MET A 281 -27.64 2.49 3.17
C MET A 281 -28.42 2.64 1.86
N ALA A 282 -27.80 2.39 0.71
CA ALA A 282 -28.42 2.51 -0.61
C ALA A 282 -28.91 1.15 -1.16
N ALA A 283 -28.44 0.04 -0.58
CA ALA A 283 -28.86 -1.33 -0.85
C ALA A 283 -30.03 -1.73 0.04
#